data_c280ff93c17ceaec9cd6025a1cf16898
#
_entry.id   c280ff93c17ceaec9cd6025a1cf16898
#
_cell.length_a   1.000
_cell.length_b   1.000
_cell.length_c   1.000
_cell.angle_alpha   90.00
_cell.angle_beta   90.00
_cell.angle_gamma   90.00
#
_symmetry.space_group_name_H-M   'P 1'
#
loop_
_entity.id
_entity.type
_entity.pdbx_description
1 polymer ?
#
loop_
_entity_poly.entity_id
_entity_poly.type
_entity_poly.pdbx_seq_one_letter_code
_entity_poly.pdbx_strand_id
1 'polypeptide(L)'
;MVNVIIYLDKKHNSRNLIDALLKRMLAAKASVDIDNVSYYLEDGEIVTRGRTVITLQTRARLFSAIDRFLEEWFGEQIPMCSVPITQVNSSFDEFIRLNTQLDND
;
A
#
# COMPACT_ATOMS: atom_id res chain seq x y z
N MET A 1 -13.60 -2.31 3.20
CA MET A 1 -12.24 -2.82 3.13
C MET A 1 -11.68 -2.64 1.74
N VAL A 2 -10.41 -2.40 1.67
CA VAL A 2 -9.75 -2.11 0.40
C VAL A 2 -8.39 -2.79 0.32
N ASN A 3 -7.93 -2.99 -0.92
CA ASN A 3 -6.53 -3.22 -1.22
C ASN A 3 -5.91 -1.87 -1.57
N VAL A 4 -4.91 -1.46 -0.82
CA VAL A 4 -4.12 -0.27 -1.15
C VAL A 4 -2.88 -0.75 -1.88
N ILE A 5 -2.67 -0.23 -3.09
CA ILE A 5 -1.56 -0.63 -3.94
C ILE A 5 -0.56 0.53 -3.98
N ILE A 6 0.69 0.24 -3.60
CA ILE A 6 1.76 1.22 -3.51
C ILE A 6 2.83 0.87 -4.52
N TYR A 7 3.22 1.85 -5.34
CA TYR A 7 4.24 1.66 -6.37
C TYR A 7 5.52 2.35 -5.94
N LEU A 8 6.46 1.57 -5.38
CA LEU A 8 7.74 2.11 -4.91
C LEU A 8 8.78 2.05 -6.00
N ASP A 9 9.67 3.03 -6.00
CA ASP A 9 10.91 2.94 -6.75
C ASP A 9 11.79 1.87 -6.07
N LYS A 10 12.58 1.15 -6.86
CA LYS A 10 13.45 0.09 -6.33
C LYS A 10 14.51 0.58 -5.35
N LYS A 11 14.82 1.85 -5.35
CA LYS A 11 15.78 2.43 -4.40
C LYS A 11 15.27 2.42 -2.96
N HIS A 12 13.95 2.30 -2.75
CA HIS A 12 13.36 2.37 -1.41
C HIS A 12 13.36 1.00 -0.74
N ASN A 13 13.55 1.01 0.58
CA ASN A 13 13.50 -0.21 1.38
C ASN A 13 12.05 -0.54 1.73
N SER A 14 11.48 -1.50 1.01
CA SER A 14 10.08 -1.89 1.22
C SER A 14 9.87 -2.60 2.55
N ARG A 15 10.84 -3.38 3.01
CA ARG A 15 10.68 -4.16 4.24
C ARG A 15 10.51 -3.28 5.46
N ASN A 16 11.33 -2.24 5.60
CA ASN A 16 11.20 -1.34 6.73
C ASN A 16 9.87 -0.60 6.73
N LEU A 17 9.42 -0.21 5.54
CA LEU A 17 8.12 0.42 5.39
C LEU A 17 6.98 -0.51 5.80
N ILE A 18 7.01 -1.76 5.32
CA ILE A 18 5.99 -2.75 5.64
C ILE A 18 5.96 -3.01 7.15
N ASP A 19 7.13 -3.19 7.77
CA ASP A 19 7.20 -3.37 9.22
C ASP A 19 6.50 -2.22 9.96
N ALA A 20 6.79 -0.99 9.55
CA ALA A 20 6.19 0.19 10.20
C ALA A 20 4.68 0.25 10.00
N LEU A 21 4.21 -0.03 8.79
CA LEU A 21 2.77 -0.01 8.49
C LEU A 21 2.01 -1.06 9.31
N LEU A 22 2.55 -2.26 9.41
CA LEU A 22 1.90 -3.33 10.17
C LEU A 22 1.94 -3.06 11.68
N LYS A 23 3.08 -2.62 12.20
CA LYS A 23 3.21 -2.35 13.64
C LYS A 23 2.35 -1.18 14.09
N ARG A 24 2.10 -0.23 13.21
CA ARG A 24 1.21 0.90 13.49
C ARG A 24 -0.25 0.56 13.23
N MET A 25 -0.52 -0.66 12.79
CA MET A 25 -1.88 -1.12 12.49
C MET A 25 -2.58 -0.27 11.43
N LEU A 26 -1.81 0.27 10.50
CA LEU A 26 -2.36 0.97 9.33
C LEU A 26 -2.80 -0.02 8.25
N ALA A 27 -2.26 -1.21 8.28
CA ALA A 27 -2.66 -2.30 7.39
C ALA A 27 -2.63 -3.61 8.16
N ALA A 28 -3.54 -4.51 7.82
CA ALA A 28 -3.61 -5.83 8.47
C ALA A 28 -2.60 -6.80 7.86
N LYS A 29 -2.36 -6.69 6.57
CA LYS A 29 -1.51 -7.61 5.83
C LYS A 29 -0.89 -6.89 4.65
N ALA A 30 0.32 -7.28 4.29
CA ALA A 30 1.01 -6.75 3.12
C ALA A 30 1.55 -7.89 2.29
N SER A 31 1.45 -7.73 0.97
CA SER A 31 2.10 -8.59 -0.01
C SER A 31 3.01 -7.73 -0.85
N VAL A 32 4.14 -8.26 -1.30
CA VAL A 32 5.12 -7.47 -2.04
C VAL A 32 5.55 -8.23 -3.30
N ASP A 33 5.61 -7.50 -4.41
CA ASP A 33 6.18 -7.96 -5.68
C ASP A 33 7.41 -7.10 -5.95
N ILE A 34 8.59 -7.69 -5.84
CA ILE A 34 9.85 -6.96 -5.97
C ILE A 34 10.36 -6.90 -7.42
N ASP A 35 9.73 -7.64 -8.33
CA ASP A 35 10.16 -7.75 -9.72
C ASP A 35 9.16 -7.19 -10.70
N ASN A 36 8.37 -6.22 -10.28
CA ASN A 36 7.39 -5.58 -11.15
C ASN A 36 8.09 -4.66 -12.15
N VAL A 37 7.62 -4.69 -13.39
CA VAL A 37 8.10 -3.78 -14.45
C VAL A 37 6.90 -2.97 -14.94
N SER A 38 6.98 -1.66 -14.81
CA SER A 38 5.95 -0.74 -15.31
C SER A 38 6.36 -0.16 -16.65
N TYR A 39 5.38 -0.03 -17.55
CA TYR A 39 5.54 0.54 -18.88
C TYR A 39 4.69 1.77 -18.98
N TYR A 40 5.22 2.86 -19.50
CA TYR A 40 4.43 4.07 -19.72
C TYR A 40 5.08 4.95 -20.78
N LEU A 41 4.35 5.98 -21.20
CA LEU A 41 4.86 6.94 -22.19
C LEU A 41 5.52 8.10 -21.48
N GLU A 42 6.70 8.47 -21.96
CA GLU A 42 7.40 9.67 -21.51
C GLU A 42 7.93 10.35 -22.76
N ASP A 43 7.48 11.58 -23.00
CA ASP A 43 7.85 12.37 -24.19
C ASP A 43 7.61 11.61 -25.51
N GLY A 44 6.50 10.88 -25.59
CA GLY A 44 6.12 10.12 -26.78
C GLY A 44 6.82 8.78 -26.94
N GLU A 45 7.69 8.40 -26.03
CA GLU A 45 8.43 7.15 -26.10
C GLU A 45 7.99 6.19 -24.98
N ILE A 46 8.01 4.91 -25.30
CA ILE A 46 7.74 3.87 -24.29
C ILE A 46 8.96 3.73 -23.40
N VAL A 47 8.77 3.92 -22.11
CA VAL A 47 9.83 3.68 -21.12
C VAL A 47 9.40 2.58 -20.17
N THR A 48 10.38 1.88 -19.63
CA THR A 48 10.15 0.83 -18.65
C THR A 48 10.86 1.20 -17.36
N ARG A 49 10.25 0.82 -16.23
CA ARG A 49 10.86 1.09 -14.93
C ARG A 49 10.57 -0.06 -13.98
N GLY A 50 11.62 -0.54 -13.33
CA GLY A 50 11.45 -1.54 -12.27
C GLY A 50 10.80 -0.91 -11.06
N ARG A 51 9.83 -1.64 -10.47
CA ARG A 51 9.10 -1.17 -9.29
C ARG A 51 9.00 -2.28 -8.27
N THR A 52 8.88 -1.87 -7.02
CA THR A 52 8.42 -2.75 -5.96
C THR A 52 6.97 -2.38 -5.69
N VAL A 53 6.07 -3.36 -5.84
CA VAL A 53 4.64 -3.11 -5.66
C VAL A 53 4.19 -3.78 -4.37
N ILE A 54 3.62 -2.98 -3.48
CA ILE A 54 3.10 -3.45 -2.20
C ILE A 54 1.59 -3.39 -2.25
N THR A 55 0.94 -4.48 -1.87
CA THR A 55 -0.52 -4.52 -1.75
C THR A 55 -0.86 -4.70 -0.27
N LEU A 56 -1.62 -3.77 0.27
CA LEU A 56 -2.05 -3.78 1.67
C LEU A 56 -3.53 -4.10 1.75
N GLN A 57 -3.92 -4.96 2.70
CA GLN A 57 -5.32 -5.13 3.05
C GLN A 57 -5.60 -4.27 4.28
N THR A 58 -6.55 -3.37 4.16
CA THR A 58 -6.85 -2.43 5.24
C THR A 58 -8.28 -1.89 5.12
N ARG A 59 -8.62 -0.94 5.98
CA ARG A 59 -9.91 -0.25 5.92
C ARG A 59 -9.80 0.97 5.02
N ALA A 60 -10.87 1.24 4.27
CA ALA A 60 -10.89 2.37 3.34
C ALA A 60 -10.54 3.70 4.01
N ARG A 61 -10.99 3.91 5.23
CA ARG A 61 -10.77 5.16 5.95
C ARG A 61 -9.30 5.39 6.34
N LEU A 62 -8.47 4.36 6.28
CA LEU A 62 -7.04 4.50 6.59
C LEU A 62 -6.21 4.93 5.39
N PHE A 63 -6.80 5.05 4.20
CA PHE A 63 -6.07 5.43 3.00
C PHE A 63 -5.33 6.75 3.17
N SER A 64 -6.01 7.78 3.67
CA SER A 64 -5.38 9.09 3.83
C SER A 64 -4.26 9.08 4.86
N ALA A 65 -4.42 8.30 5.92
CA ALA A 65 -3.37 8.16 6.93
C ALA A 65 -2.14 7.46 6.35
N ILE A 66 -2.34 6.44 5.51
CA ILE A 66 -1.26 5.74 4.84
C ILE A 66 -0.54 6.67 3.86
N ASP A 67 -1.29 7.43 3.06
CA ASP A 67 -0.72 8.38 2.11
C ASP A 67 0.17 9.39 2.81
N ARG A 68 -0.32 9.96 3.90
CA ARG A 68 0.45 10.92 4.70
C ARG A 68 1.68 10.28 5.32
N PHE A 69 1.54 9.06 5.81
CA PHE A 69 2.67 8.32 6.40
C PHE A 69 3.78 8.09 5.37
N LEU A 70 3.41 7.69 4.15
CA LEU A 70 4.40 7.49 3.09
C LEU A 70 5.08 8.80 2.69
N GLU A 71 4.31 9.88 2.57
CA GLU A 71 4.86 11.18 2.21
C GLU A 71 5.87 11.66 3.25
N GLU A 72 5.56 11.50 4.54
CA GLU A 72 6.48 11.84 5.61
C GLU A 72 7.72 10.93 5.63
N TRP A 73 7.51 9.64 5.35
CA TRP A 73 8.58 8.64 5.38
C TRP A 73 9.61 8.87 4.27
N PHE A 74 9.14 9.17 3.07
CA PHE A 74 10.00 9.30 1.89
C PHE A 74 10.31 10.74 1.51
N GLY A 75 9.62 11.72 2.07
CA GLY A 75 9.77 13.13 1.72
C GLY A 75 9.18 13.50 0.37
N GLU A 76 8.37 12.64 -0.22
CA GLU A 76 7.71 12.87 -1.50
C GLU A 76 6.45 12.05 -1.57
N GLN A 77 5.55 12.44 -2.46
CA GLN A 77 4.36 11.63 -2.71
C GLN A 77 4.73 10.35 -3.44
N ILE A 78 4.17 9.26 -2.98
CA ILE A 78 4.37 7.93 -3.58
C ILE A 78 3.09 7.55 -4.32
N PRO A 79 3.19 7.11 -5.58
CA PRO A 79 2.01 6.68 -6.32
C PRO A 79 1.31 5.53 -5.60
N MET A 80 0.02 5.71 -5.31
CA MET A 80 -0.77 4.68 -4.67
C MET A 80 -2.24 4.85 -5.05
N CYS A 81 -2.97 3.78 -4.96
CA CYS A 81 -4.41 3.77 -5.20
C CYS A 81 -5.06 2.75 -4.29
N SER A 82 -6.39 2.79 -4.20
CA SER A 82 -7.14 1.79 -3.47
C SER A 82 -8.16 1.14 -4.37
N VAL A 83 -8.36 -0.17 -4.16
CA VAL A 83 -9.34 -0.96 -4.89
C VAL A 83 -10.30 -1.57 -3.86
N PRO A 84 -11.60 -1.36 -4.00
CA PRO A 84 -12.54 -1.93 -3.06
C PRO A 84 -12.50 -3.46 -3.06
N ILE A 85 -12.60 -4.04 -1.86
CA ILE A 85 -12.82 -5.48 -1.71
C ILE A 85 -14.31 -5.65 -1.49
N THR A 86 -15.00 -6.20 -2.48
CA THR A 86 -16.46 -6.27 -2.45
C THR A 86 -17.00 -7.39 -1.57
N GLN A 87 -16.23 -8.46 -1.42
CA GLN A 87 -16.65 -9.60 -0.61
C GLN A 87 -15.47 -10.17 0.13
N VAL A 88 -15.67 -10.48 1.41
CA VAL A 88 -14.68 -11.20 2.24
C VAL A 88 -15.44 -12.25 3.03
N ASN A 89 -14.80 -13.35 3.35
CA ASN A 89 -15.41 -14.29 4.29
C ASN A 89 -15.22 -13.77 5.72
N SER A 90 -15.91 -14.41 6.66
CA SER A 90 -15.95 -13.91 8.05
C SER A 90 -14.58 -13.92 8.72
N SER A 91 -13.75 -14.92 8.46
CA SER A 91 -12.44 -15.00 9.09
C SER A 91 -11.49 -13.91 8.60
N PHE A 92 -11.54 -13.60 7.31
CA PHE A 92 -10.70 -12.54 6.76
C PHE A 92 -11.19 -11.15 7.19
N ASP A 93 -12.50 -10.96 7.24
CA ASP A 93 -13.09 -9.72 7.77
C ASP A 93 -12.64 -9.46 9.20
N GLU A 94 -12.73 -10.46 10.05
CA GLU A 94 -12.29 -10.36 11.43
C GLU A 94 -10.80 -10.06 11.53
N PHE A 95 -9.99 -10.74 10.73
CA PHE A 95 -8.55 -10.53 10.70
C PHE A 95 -8.19 -9.07 10.37
N ILE A 96 -8.84 -8.51 9.34
CA ILE A 96 -8.57 -7.13 8.96
C ILE A 96 -8.99 -6.17 10.07
N ARG A 97 -10.16 -6.40 10.66
CA ARG A 97 -10.66 -5.51 11.72
C ARG A 97 -9.80 -5.55 12.97
N LEU A 98 -9.33 -6.73 13.36
CA LEU A 98 -8.53 -6.88 14.57
C LEU A 98 -7.11 -6.32 14.40
N ASN A 99 -6.62 -6.22 13.17
CA ASN A 99 -5.24 -5.82 12.90
C ASN A 99 -5.12 -4.44 12.24
N THR A 100 -6.16 -3.64 12.29
CA THR A 100 -6.11 -2.24 11.84
C THR A 100 -6.58 -1.34 12.96
N GLN A 101 -6.11 -0.08 12.92
CA GLN A 101 -6.48 0.91 13.93
C GLN A 101 -7.99 1.04 14.05
N LEU A 102 -8.43 1.16 15.30
CA LEU A 102 -9.81 1.47 15.58
C LEU A 102 -10.12 2.89 15.13
N ASP A 103 -11.38 3.10 14.83
CA ASP A 103 -11.86 4.43 14.49
C ASP A 103 -12.01 5.23 15.78
N ASN A 104 -11.12 6.19 15.96
CA ASN A 104 -11.16 7.08 17.12
C ASN A 104 -11.73 8.45 16.76
N ASP A 105 -12.22 8.57 15.58
CA ASP A 105 -12.72 9.85 15.07
C ASP A 105 -14.11 10.15 15.57
#